data_55be81e76dfcb7fff6f69d72e22d00d1
#
_entry.id   55be81e76dfcb7fff6f69d72e22d00d1
#
_cell.length_a   1.000
_cell.length_b   1.000
_cell.length_c   1.000
_cell.angle_alpha   90.00
_cell.angle_beta   90.00
_cell.angle_gamma   90.00
#
_symmetry.space_group_name_H-M   'P 1'
#
loop_
_entity.id
_entity.type
_entity.pdbx_description
1 polymer ?
#
loop_
_entity_poly.entity_id
_entity_poly.type
_entity_poly.pdbx_seq_one_letter_code
_entity_poly.pdbx_strand_id
1 'polypeptide(L)'
;MNSELFDQYAKHPTIELRNKIVEENLYMVDILIRKYLGKGVDYDDLYQVGALALVSAVERFDPSKGYEFKSFATPTILGEIKKYFRDKQWSLKVPRRLKEITSKVYEVKSDLASKLGRAPSIEEIAEVTGYSREQIMQSLESSKAYGTYSLESAGASEENEDNPLEQYIGFEDAGYERVEINEIISKVLAGFSDTYK
;
A
#
# COMPACT_ATOMS: atom_id res chain seq x y z
N MET A 1 -11.16 -23.13 27.52
CA MET A 1 -11.38 -22.13 28.58
C MET A 1 -12.16 -21.01 27.92
N ASN A 2 -13.33 -20.69 28.16
CA ASN A 2 -14.39 -19.83 27.56
C ASN A 2 -15.41 -20.54 26.65
N SER A 3 -15.45 -21.85 26.62
CA SER A 3 -16.51 -22.58 25.89
C SER A 3 -17.92 -22.10 26.33
N GLU A 4 -18.11 -21.87 27.66
CA GLU A 4 -19.37 -21.43 28.23
C GLU A 4 -19.85 -20.04 27.69
N LEU A 5 -18.93 -19.10 27.51
CA LEU A 5 -19.27 -17.78 26.97
C LEU A 5 -19.69 -17.83 25.50
N PHE A 6 -19.02 -18.67 24.71
CA PHE A 6 -19.39 -18.89 23.31
C PHE A 6 -20.73 -19.63 23.19
N ASP A 7 -20.99 -20.59 24.09
CA ASP A 7 -22.28 -21.31 24.13
C ASP A 7 -23.44 -20.40 24.57
N GLN A 8 -23.17 -19.46 25.50
CA GLN A 8 -24.15 -18.44 25.87
C GLN A 8 -24.40 -17.46 24.73
N TYR A 9 -23.34 -17.00 24.05
CA TYR A 9 -23.45 -16.08 22.91
C TYR A 9 -24.20 -16.75 21.74
N ALA A 10 -23.94 -18.02 21.47
CA ALA A 10 -24.64 -18.75 20.42
C ALA A 10 -26.15 -18.90 20.68
N LYS A 11 -26.55 -19.01 21.96
CA LYS A 11 -27.97 -19.10 22.38
C LYS A 11 -28.67 -17.74 22.40
N HIS A 12 -27.97 -16.72 22.90
CA HIS A 12 -28.46 -15.35 23.09
C HIS A 12 -27.39 -14.34 22.65
N PRO A 13 -27.33 -13.99 21.35
CA PRO A 13 -26.34 -13.04 20.85
C PRO A 13 -26.66 -11.63 21.34
N THR A 14 -25.93 -11.16 22.36
CA THR A 14 -25.98 -9.79 22.85
C THR A 14 -24.67 -9.06 22.62
N ILE A 15 -24.73 -7.74 22.54
CA ILE A 15 -23.52 -6.90 22.33
C ILE A 15 -22.57 -7.03 23.51
N GLU A 16 -23.11 -7.12 24.74
CA GLU A 16 -22.32 -7.26 25.97
C GLU A 16 -21.51 -8.57 25.96
N LEU A 17 -22.14 -9.71 25.63
CA LEU A 17 -21.45 -11.00 25.56
C LEU A 17 -20.39 -11.00 24.45
N ARG A 18 -20.71 -10.45 23.28
CA ARG A 18 -19.74 -10.30 22.20
C ARG A 18 -18.51 -9.50 22.64
N ASN A 19 -18.75 -8.32 23.21
CA ASN A 19 -17.66 -7.44 23.66
C ASN A 19 -16.81 -8.11 24.74
N LYS A 20 -17.42 -8.81 25.69
CA LYS A 20 -16.69 -9.57 26.69
C LYS A 20 -15.80 -10.65 26.09
N ILE A 21 -16.30 -11.41 25.10
CA ILE A 21 -15.51 -12.41 24.39
C ILE A 21 -14.36 -11.75 23.64
N VAL A 22 -14.60 -10.61 22.98
CA VAL A 22 -13.58 -9.86 22.24
C VAL A 22 -12.49 -9.38 23.21
N GLU A 23 -12.85 -8.72 24.32
CA GLU A 23 -11.91 -8.20 25.32
C GLU A 23 -11.00 -9.30 25.90
N GLU A 24 -11.56 -10.47 26.21
CA GLU A 24 -10.79 -11.61 26.70
C GLU A 24 -9.81 -12.19 25.66
N ASN A 25 -10.00 -11.90 24.37
CA ASN A 25 -9.17 -12.42 23.29
C ASN A 25 -8.32 -11.36 22.56
N LEU A 26 -8.36 -10.08 22.97
CA LEU A 26 -7.57 -8.99 22.36
C LEU A 26 -6.06 -9.27 22.36
N TYR A 27 -5.53 -10.00 23.35
CA TYR A 27 -4.13 -10.41 23.41
C TYR A 27 -3.68 -11.19 22.15
N MET A 28 -4.59 -11.87 21.46
CA MET A 28 -4.27 -12.57 20.21
C MET A 28 -3.88 -11.58 19.12
N VAL A 29 -4.56 -10.43 19.06
CA VAL A 29 -4.24 -9.37 18.11
C VAL A 29 -2.84 -8.87 18.34
N ASP A 30 -2.48 -8.54 19.58
CA ASP A 30 -1.13 -8.09 19.96
C ASP A 30 -0.04 -9.07 19.50
N ILE A 31 -0.24 -10.36 19.76
CA ILE A 31 0.74 -11.39 19.37
C ILE A 31 0.89 -11.46 17.85
N LEU A 32 -0.22 -11.38 17.12
CA LEU A 32 -0.22 -11.55 15.67
C LEU A 32 0.36 -10.34 14.93
N ILE A 33 0.10 -9.11 15.39
CA ILE A 33 0.60 -7.89 14.73
C ILE A 33 2.09 -7.67 14.92
N ARG A 34 2.71 -8.23 15.98
CA ARG A 34 4.17 -8.10 16.22
C ARG A 34 5.02 -8.49 15.02
N LYS A 35 4.59 -9.48 14.23
CA LYS A 35 5.29 -9.92 13.01
C LYS A 35 5.24 -8.91 11.87
N TYR A 36 4.38 -7.91 11.98
CA TYR A 36 4.13 -6.90 10.95
C TYR A 36 4.63 -5.51 11.33
N LEU A 37 5.13 -5.33 12.56
CA LEU A 37 5.73 -4.07 13.00
C LEU A 37 6.96 -3.72 12.17
N GLY A 38 7.22 -2.42 12.00
CA GLY A 38 8.36 -1.93 11.22
C GLY A 38 8.21 -2.04 9.70
N LYS A 39 7.02 -2.41 9.21
CA LYS A 39 6.73 -2.50 7.76
C LYS A 39 6.02 -1.27 7.19
N GLY A 40 6.21 -0.09 7.81
CA GLY A 40 5.65 1.17 7.30
C GLY A 40 4.18 1.40 7.64
N VAL A 41 3.67 0.71 8.66
CA VAL A 41 2.32 0.89 9.21
C VAL A 41 2.43 1.03 10.73
N ASP A 42 1.69 1.96 11.29
CA ASP A 42 1.67 2.21 12.72
C ASP A 42 1.02 1.05 13.49
N TYR A 43 1.47 0.87 14.74
CA TYR A 43 0.94 -0.15 15.64
C TYR A 43 -0.56 -0.02 15.82
N ASP A 44 -1.03 1.20 16.10
CA ASP A 44 -2.45 1.48 16.40
C ASP A 44 -3.35 1.13 15.23
N ASP A 45 -2.93 1.40 14.00
CA ASP A 45 -3.66 1.04 12.79
C ASP A 45 -3.78 -0.48 12.64
N LEU A 46 -2.67 -1.22 12.82
CA LEU A 46 -2.67 -2.68 12.77
C LEU A 46 -3.52 -3.29 13.88
N TYR A 47 -3.47 -2.69 15.08
CA TYR A 47 -4.25 -3.13 16.22
C TYR A 47 -5.76 -2.96 15.94
N GLN A 48 -6.19 -1.82 15.43
CA GLN A 48 -7.59 -1.57 15.09
C GLN A 48 -8.09 -2.55 14.00
N VAL A 49 -7.30 -2.77 12.95
CA VAL A 49 -7.63 -3.76 11.91
C VAL A 49 -7.76 -5.16 12.49
N GLY A 50 -6.83 -5.56 13.33
CA GLY A 50 -6.85 -6.86 14.00
C GLY A 50 -8.03 -7.01 14.98
N ALA A 51 -8.35 -5.96 15.74
CA ALA A 51 -9.48 -5.95 16.68
C ALA A 51 -10.82 -6.05 15.92
N LEU A 52 -11.00 -5.33 14.82
CA LEU A 52 -12.20 -5.45 13.97
C LEU A 52 -12.33 -6.85 13.37
N ALA A 53 -11.22 -7.44 12.94
CA ALA A 53 -11.20 -8.81 12.45
C ALA A 53 -11.57 -9.82 13.55
N LEU A 54 -11.12 -9.59 14.80
CA LEU A 54 -11.48 -10.41 15.95
C LEU A 54 -12.98 -10.31 16.26
N VAL A 55 -13.57 -9.11 16.23
CA VAL A 55 -15.04 -8.92 16.38
C VAL A 55 -15.78 -9.76 15.34
N SER A 56 -15.37 -9.64 14.07
CA SER A 56 -15.96 -10.40 12.96
C SER A 56 -15.76 -11.92 13.12
N ALA A 57 -14.64 -12.34 13.70
CA ALA A 57 -14.40 -13.75 14.00
C ALA A 57 -15.33 -14.26 15.13
N VAL A 58 -15.56 -13.47 16.19
CA VAL A 58 -16.50 -13.83 17.28
C VAL A 58 -17.91 -13.99 16.73
N GLU A 59 -18.37 -13.07 15.87
CA GLU A 59 -19.72 -13.10 15.29
C GLU A 59 -19.96 -14.31 14.37
N ARG A 60 -18.90 -14.81 13.71
CA ARG A 60 -19.00 -15.92 12.76
C ARG A 60 -18.59 -17.27 13.33
N PHE A 61 -18.09 -17.29 14.55
CA PHE A 61 -17.65 -18.53 15.18
C PHE A 61 -18.84 -19.41 15.57
N ASP A 62 -18.76 -20.67 15.20
CA ASP A 62 -19.75 -21.70 15.55
C ASP A 62 -19.12 -22.74 16.48
N PRO A 63 -19.44 -22.70 17.78
CA PRO A 63 -18.87 -23.64 18.76
C PRO A 63 -19.30 -25.11 18.50
N SER A 64 -20.41 -25.34 17.79
CA SER A 64 -20.91 -26.71 17.50
C SER A 64 -19.98 -27.52 16.61
N LYS A 65 -19.08 -26.86 15.87
CA LYS A 65 -18.14 -27.50 14.94
C LYS A 65 -16.92 -28.14 15.61
N GLY A 66 -16.76 -28.01 16.91
CA GLY A 66 -15.78 -28.74 17.70
C GLY A 66 -14.31 -28.30 17.57
N TYR A 67 -14.02 -27.21 16.86
CA TYR A 67 -12.67 -26.63 16.81
C TYR A 67 -12.51 -25.44 17.76
N GLU A 68 -11.28 -25.20 18.19
CA GLU A 68 -10.98 -24.09 19.08
C GLU A 68 -11.14 -22.74 18.40
N PHE A 69 -11.70 -21.75 19.11
CA PHE A 69 -11.84 -20.37 18.62
C PHE A 69 -10.53 -19.78 18.08
N LYS A 70 -9.40 -20.04 18.78
CA LYS A 70 -8.08 -19.56 18.34
C LYS A 70 -7.71 -20.02 16.94
N SER A 71 -8.01 -21.27 16.63
CA SER A 71 -7.72 -21.86 15.31
C SER A 71 -8.54 -21.20 14.20
N PHE A 72 -9.75 -20.73 14.51
CA PHE A 72 -10.61 -20.00 13.57
C PHE A 72 -10.26 -18.50 13.49
N ALA A 73 -10.01 -17.85 14.62
CA ALA A 73 -9.74 -16.41 14.69
C ALA A 73 -8.38 -16.03 14.09
N THR A 74 -7.34 -16.84 14.32
CA THR A 74 -5.97 -16.55 13.84
C THR A 74 -5.91 -16.33 12.33
N PRO A 75 -6.37 -17.24 11.45
CA PRO A 75 -6.34 -17.00 10.01
C PRO A 75 -7.24 -15.84 9.57
N THR A 76 -8.35 -15.59 10.29
CA THR A 76 -9.24 -14.46 10.01
C THR A 76 -8.54 -13.13 10.27
N ILE A 77 -7.90 -12.98 11.43
CA ILE A 77 -7.13 -11.77 11.80
C ILE A 77 -5.97 -11.56 10.83
N LEU A 78 -5.17 -12.60 10.57
CA LEU A 78 -4.05 -12.50 9.63
C LEU A 78 -4.49 -12.18 8.21
N GLY A 79 -5.66 -12.67 7.79
CA GLY A 79 -6.26 -12.37 6.49
C GLY A 79 -6.56 -10.88 6.34
N GLU A 80 -7.21 -10.26 7.33
CA GLU A 80 -7.53 -8.83 7.31
C GLU A 80 -6.27 -7.95 7.44
N ILE A 81 -5.29 -8.34 8.25
CA ILE A 81 -3.99 -7.65 8.31
C ILE A 81 -3.29 -7.68 6.94
N LYS A 82 -3.20 -8.84 6.28
CA LYS A 82 -2.60 -8.95 4.95
C LYS A 82 -3.37 -8.14 3.89
N LYS A 83 -4.69 -8.12 3.98
CA LYS A 83 -5.55 -7.31 3.11
C LYS A 83 -5.31 -5.83 3.33
N TYR A 84 -5.18 -5.36 4.58
CA TYR A 84 -4.84 -3.99 4.91
C TYR A 84 -3.51 -3.57 4.28
N PHE A 85 -2.45 -4.38 4.43
CA PHE A 85 -1.18 -4.12 3.76
C PHE A 85 -1.34 -4.02 2.24
N ARG A 86 -2.02 -4.97 1.62
CA ARG A 86 -2.25 -4.96 0.16
C ARG A 86 -2.99 -3.69 -0.30
N ASP A 87 -3.94 -3.19 0.48
CA ASP A 87 -4.83 -2.11 0.07
C ASP A 87 -4.30 -0.72 0.45
N LYS A 88 -3.59 -0.60 1.59
CA LYS A 88 -3.14 0.67 2.18
C LYS A 88 -1.66 0.99 1.98
N GLN A 89 -0.82 0.02 1.70
CA GLN A 89 0.64 0.20 1.61
C GLN A 89 1.09 0.96 0.35
N TRP A 90 0.20 1.19 -0.60
CA TRP A 90 0.51 1.96 -1.80
C TRP A 90 0.09 3.42 -1.60
N SER A 91 1.06 4.32 -1.55
CA SER A 91 0.81 5.76 -1.43
C SER A 91 0.08 6.33 -2.66
N LEU A 92 0.26 5.71 -3.83
CA LEU A 92 -0.47 6.02 -5.05
C LEU A 92 -1.46 4.91 -5.41
N LYS A 93 -2.57 5.29 -6.04
CA LYS A 93 -3.61 4.35 -6.49
C LYS A 93 -3.12 3.57 -7.72
N VAL A 94 -2.59 2.37 -7.51
CA VAL A 94 -2.11 1.46 -8.56
C VAL A 94 -3.17 0.41 -8.87
N PRO A 95 -3.45 0.09 -10.16
CA PRO A 95 -4.40 -0.96 -10.53
C PRO A 95 -4.03 -2.32 -9.92
N ARG A 96 -5.04 -3.10 -9.49
CA ARG A 96 -4.85 -4.38 -8.84
C ARG A 96 -3.99 -5.35 -9.65
N ARG A 97 -4.24 -5.43 -10.97
CA ARG A 97 -3.45 -6.27 -11.88
C ARG A 97 -1.96 -5.95 -11.81
N LEU A 98 -1.60 -4.67 -11.77
CA LEU A 98 -0.21 -4.25 -11.73
C LEU A 98 0.43 -4.58 -10.38
N LYS A 99 -0.31 -4.48 -9.27
CA LYS A 99 0.15 -4.92 -7.94
C LYS A 99 0.49 -6.41 -7.92
N GLU A 100 -0.35 -7.24 -8.54
CA GLU A 100 -0.15 -8.69 -8.63
C GLU A 100 1.10 -9.03 -9.47
N ILE A 101 1.27 -8.37 -10.62
CA ILE A 101 2.47 -8.51 -11.46
C ILE A 101 3.72 -8.08 -10.67
N THR A 102 3.68 -6.93 -9.99
CA THR A 102 4.79 -6.41 -9.20
C THR A 102 5.22 -7.39 -8.12
N SER A 103 4.27 -7.95 -7.37
CA SER A 103 4.57 -8.95 -6.34
C SER A 103 5.27 -10.18 -6.92
N LYS A 104 4.78 -10.69 -8.07
CA LYS A 104 5.37 -11.86 -8.72
C LYS A 104 6.76 -11.57 -9.31
N VAL A 105 6.94 -10.40 -9.91
CA VAL A 105 8.23 -9.97 -10.46
C VAL A 105 9.28 -9.85 -9.34
N TYR A 106 8.91 -9.31 -8.18
CA TYR A 106 9.83 -9.21 -7.04
C TYR A 106 10.20 -10.57 -6.45
N GLU A 107 9.24 -11.50 -6.32
CA GLU A 107 9.48 -12.87 -5.87
C GLU A 107 10.51 -13.55 -6.78
N VAL A 108 10.24 -13.57 -8.09
CA VAL A 108 11.12 -14.20 -9.08
C VAL A 108 12.49 -13.52 -9.16
N LYS A 109 12.53 -12.18 -9.08
CA LYS A 109 13.78 -11.41 -9.04
C LYS A 109 14.66 -11.83 -7.85
N SER A 110 14.06 -11.99 -6.66
CA SER A 110 14.78 -12.43 -5.46
C SER A 110 15.31 -13.86 -5.60
N ASP A 111 14.49 -14.77 -6.11
CA ASP A 111 14.85 -16.17 -6.32
C ASP A 111 15.96 -16.33 -7.35
N LEU A 112 15.88 -15.61 -8.47
CA LEU A 112 16.91 -15.62 -9.51
C LEU A 112 18.20 -15.00 -9.01
N ALA A 113 18.14 -13.88 -8.28
CA ALA A 113 19.33 -13.27 -7.70
C ALA A 113 20.07 -14.22 -6.76
N SER A 114 19.32 -14.96 -5.93
CA SER A 114 19.91 -15.97 -5.04
C SER A 114 20.56 -17.14 -5.80
N LYS A 115 19.98 -17.55 -6.95
CA LYS A 115 20.51 -18.65 -7.76
C LYS A 115 21.70 -18.24 -8.62
N LEU A 116 21.66 -17.03 -9.20
CA LEU A 116 22.68 -16.54 -10.13
C LEU A 116 23.86 -15.86 -9.43
N GLY A 117 23.72 -15.46 -8.15
CA GLY A 117 24.71 -14.67 -7.44
C GLY A 117 24.90 -13.23 -7.99
N ARG A 118 23.99 -12.79 -8.89
CA ARG A 118 23.95 -11.44 -9.49
C ARG A 118 22.52 -10.98 -9.69
N ALA A 119 22.36 -9.70 -9.98
CA ALA A 119 21.02 -9.18 -10.37
C ALA A 119 20.57 -9.82 -11.70
N PRO A 120 19.34 -10.37 -11.77
CA PRO A 120 18.79 -10.93 -13.01
C PRO A 120 18.45 -9.83 -14.01
N SER A 121 18.54 -10.16 -15.30
CA SER A 121 18.10 -9.28 -16.39
C SER A 121 16.58 -9.29 -16.53
N ILE A 122 16.03 -8.32 -17.27
CA ILE A 122 14.58 -8.25 -17.55
C ILE A 122 14.14 -9.47 -18.37
N GLU A 123 14.98 -9.91 -19.28
CA GLU A 123 14.74 -11.08 -20.14
C GLU A 123 14.66 -12.37 -19.30
N GLU A 124 15.58 -12.57 -18.36
CA GLU A 124 15.57 -13.72 -17.43
C GLU A 124 14.30 -13.73 -16.55
N ILE A 125 13.85 -12.56 -16.10
CA ILE A 125 12.62 -12.46 -15.36
C ILE A 125 11.39 -12.76 -16.26
N ALA A 126 11.40 -12.28 -17.52
CA ALA A 126 10.34 -12.54 -18.49
C ALA A 126 10.19 -14.03 -18.81
N GLU A 127 11.29 -14.75 -19.01
CA GLU A 127 11.28 -16.18 -19.25
C GLU A 127 10.61 -16.97 -18.12
N VAL A 128 10.88 -16.60 -16.86
CA VAL A 128 10.34 -17.31 -15.70
C VAL A 128 8.90 -16.92 -15.40
N THR A 129 8.55 -15.64 -15.58
CA THR A 129 7.21 -15.12 -15.23
C THR A 129 6.19 -15.24 -16.35
N GLY A 130 6.64 -15.30 -17.61
CA GLY A 130 5.79 -15.23 -18.81
C GLY A 130 5.21 -13.85 -19.08
N TYR A 131 5.65 -12.80 -18.37
CA TYR A 131 5.23 -11.42 -18.60
C TYR A 131 6.06 -10.76 -19.70
N SER A 132 5.45 -9.81 -20.45
CA SER A 132 6.19 -9.04 -21.42
C SER A 132 7.20 -8.10 -20.75
N ARG A 133 8.22 -7.70 -21.50
CA ARG A 133 9.23 -6.72 -21.05
C ARG A 133 8.59 -5.43 -20.55
N GLU A 134 7.58 -4.93 -21.27
CA GLU A 134 6.84 -3.71 -20.90
C GLU A 134 6.11 -3.87 -19.58
N GLN A 135 5.47 -5.02 -19.33
CA GLN A 135 4.78 -5.31 -18.08
C GLN A 135 5.75 -5.37 -16.90
N ILE A 136 6.93 -5.95 -17.09
CA ILE A 136 7.97 -6.01 -16.07
C ILE A 136 8.51 -4.61 -15.78
N MET A 137 8.81 -3.81 -16.81
CA MET A 137 9.26 -2.43 -16.63
C MET A 137 8.22 -1.58 -15.89
N GLN A 138 6.95 -1.63 -16.32
CA GLN A 138 5.84 -0.96 -15.63
C GLN A 138 5.73 -1.39 -14.16
N SER A 139 5.92 -2.68 -13.87
CA SER A 139 5.86 -3.20 -12.52
C SER A 139 6.99 -2.66 -11.64
N LEU A 140 8.21 -2.57 -12.19
CA LEU A 140 9.37 -2.02 -11.50
C LEU A 140 9.24 -0.51 -11.26
N GLU A 141 8.69 0.23 -12.21
CA GLU A 141 8.38 1.65 -12.05
C GLU A 141 7.28 1.88 -11.02
N SER A 142 6.21 1.09 -11.09
CA SER A 142 5.11 1.21 -10.12
C SER A 142 5.54 0.91 -8.69
N SER A 143 6.59 0.12 -8.52
CA SER A 143 7.13 -0.16 -7.19
C SER A 143 7.72 1.07 -6.49
N LYS A 144 8.14 2.10 -7.25
CA LYS A 144 8.56 3.39 -6.69
C LYS A 144 7.40 4.15 -6.04
N ALA A 145 6.16 3.83 -6.42
CA ALA A 145 4.94 4.38 -5.82
C ALA A 145 4.61 3.78 -4.43
N TYR A 146 5.43 2.86 -3.95
CA TYR A 146 5.26 2.23 -2.64
C TYR A 146 5.56 3.18 -1.49
N GLY A 147 6.51 4.09 -1.67
CA GLY A 147 6.89 5.09 -0.68
C GLY A 147 6.76 6.50 -1.24
N THR A 148 6.35 7.42 -0.39
CA THR A 148 6.42 8.86 -0.65
C THR A 148 7.47 9.47 0.26
N TYR A 149 8.16 10.47 -0.25
CA TYR A 149 9.04 11.28 0.57
C TYR A 149 8.26 12.49 1.08
N SER A 150 8.51 12.91 2.31
CA SER A 150 7.97 14.16 2.81
C SER A 150 8.62 15.33 2.06
N LEU A 151 7.84 16.30 1.62
CA LEU A 151 8.35 17.53 1.01
C LEU A 151 9.13 18.38 2.01
N GLU A 152 8.81 18.26 3.30
CA GLU A 152 9.49 18.94 4.40
C GLU A 152 10.78 18.23 4.83
N SER A 153 11.03 17.01 4.35
CA SER A 153 12.28 16.32 4.66
C SER A 153 13.46 17.01 3.99
N ALA A 154 14.59 17.08 4.68
CA ALA A 154 15.82 17.61 4.13
C ALA A 154 16.20 16.87 2.84
N GLY A 155 16.64 17.60 1.82
CA GLY A 155 17.13 17.05 0.56
C GLY A 155 18.33 16.13 0.80
N ALA A 156 18.39 15.03 0.07
CA ALA A 156 19.38 13.95 0.23
C ALA A 156 20.82 14.32 -0.21
N SER A 157 21.20 15.61 -0.30
CA SER A 157 22.56 16.02 -0.63
C SER A 157 23.30 16.39 0.65
N GLU A 158 24.45 15.73 0.86
CA GLU A 158 25.32 15.90 2.03
C GLU A 158 25.78 17.35 2.28
N GLU A 159 25.64 18.26 1.31
CA GLU A 159 26.05 19.67 1.40
C GLU A 159 24.95 20.64 1.88
N ASN A 160 23.66 20.21 1.93
CA ASN A 160 22.52 21.05 2.31
C ASN A 160 21.52 20.30 3.20
N GLU A 161 21.93 19.95 4.41
CA GLU A 161 21.11 19.19 5.37
C GLU A 161 19.81 19.92 5.81
N ASP A 162 19.72 21.23 5.60
CA ASP A 162 18.62 22.07 6.13
C ASP A 162 17.56 22.48 5.09
N ASN A 163 17.74 22.17 3.79
CA ASN A 163 16.79 22.61 2.78
C ASN A 163 15.72 21.55 2.48
N PRO A 164 14.44 21.86 2.69
CA PRO A 164 13.34 20.93 2.39
C PRO A 164 13.25 20.63 0.88
N LEU A 165 12.83 19.40 0.55
CA LEU A 165 12.64 18.96 -0.84
C LEU A 165 11.70 19.87 -1.63
N GLU A 166 10.78 20.55 -0.96
CA GLU A 166 9.86 21.52 -1.56
C GLU A 166 10.57 22.63 -2.34
N GLN A 167 11.76 23.06 -1.90
CA GLN A 167 12.52 24.12 -2.59
C GLN A 167 13.11 23.66 -3.93
N TYR A 168 13.25 22.36 -4.15
CA TYR A 168 13.74 21.79 -5.41
C TYR A 168 12.62 21.45 -6.40
N ILE A 169 11.36 21.51 -5.95
CA ILE A 169 10.20 21.20 -6.78
C ILE A 169 9.60 22.52 -7.26
N GLY A 170 9.88 22.87 -8.50
CA GLY A 170 9.30 24.02 -9.17
C GLY A 170 8.18 23.60 -10.14
N PHE A 171 7.51 24.59 -10.69
CA PHE A 171 6.61 24.45 -11.84
C PHE A 171 6.97 25.49 -12.88
N GLU A 172 6.79 25.15 -14.15
CA GLU A 172 6.91 26.13 -15.24
C GLU A 172 5.71 27.09 -15.18
N ASP A 173 6.00 28.38 -15.03
CA ASP A 173 4.96 29.40 -15.10
C ASP A 173 4.60 29.67 -16.57
N ALA A 174 3.51 29.04 -17.02
CA ALA A 174 2.97 29.23 -18.38
C ALA A 174 2.60 30.70 -18.70
N GLY A 175 2.63 31.59 -17.71
CA GLY A 175 2.41 33.03 -17.89
C GLY A 175 3.50 33.67 -18.76
N TYR A 176 4.75 33.28 -18.57
CA TYR A 176 5.87 33.79 -19.37
C TYR A 176 5.77 33.38 -20.84
N GLU A 177 5.50 32.11 -21.12
CA GLU A 177 5.29 31.61 -22.47
C GLU A 177 4.12 32.30 -23.17
N ARG A 178 3.02 32.58 -22.47
CA ARG A 178 1.89 33.36 -22.99
C ARG A 178 2.27 34.78 -23.38
N VAL A 179 3.09 35.45 -22.57
CA VAL A 179 3.55 36.80 -22.87
C VAL A 179 4.40 36.79 -24.13
N GLU A 180 5.36 35.89 -24.24
CA GLU A 180 6.21 35.75 -25.46
C GLU A 180 5.40 35.44 -26.71
N ILE A 181 4.46 34.49 -26.65
CA ILE A 181 3.58 34.18 -27.77
C ILE A 181 2.73 35.40 -28.18
N ASN A 182 2.13 36.10 -27.23
CA ASN A 182 1.33 37.29 -27.50
C ASN A 182 2.18 38.41 -28.14
N GLU A 183 3.42 38.59 -27.69
CA GLU A 183 4.33 39.59 -28.30
C GLU A 183 4.69 39.21 -29.72
N ILE A 184 4.98 37.94 -30.00
CA ILE A 184 5.24 37.43 -31.36
C ILE A 184 4.03 37.65 -32.26
N ILE A 185 2.84 37.27 -31.80
CA ILE A 185 1.58 37.46 -32.56
C ILE A 185 1.35 38.95 -32.82
N SER A 186 1.55 39.82 -31.85
CA SER A 186 1.37 41.27 -31.99
C SER A 186 2.34 41.85 -33.01
N LYS A 187 3.61 41.42 -33.04
CA LYS A 187 4.62 41.83 -34.00
C LYS A 187 4.25 41.37 -35.42
N VAL A 188 3.79 40.14 -35.58
CA VAL A 188 3.36 39.58 -36.86
C VAL A 188 2.14 40.37 -37.40
N LEU A 189 1.12 40.57 -36.54
CA LEU A 189 -0.08 41.31 -36.93
C LEU A 189 0.21 42.78 -37.28
N ALA A 190 1.19 43.41 -36.63
CA ALA A 190 1.61 44.78 -36.96
C ALA A 190 2.22 44.89 -38.39
N GLY A 191 2.78 43.80 -38.90
CA GLY A 191 3.35 43.73 -40.26
C GLY A 191 2.32 43.55 -41.38
N PHE A 192 1.05 43.21 -41.06
CA PHE A 192 0.00 43.08 -42.07
C PHE A 192 -0.62 44.44 -42.43
N SER A 193 -1.03 44.57 -43.70
CA SER A 193 -1.79 45.76 -44.10
C SER A 193 -3.15 45.81 -43.41
N ASP A 194 -3.74 47.02 -43.32
CA ASP A 194 -5.02 47.24 -42.62
C ASP A 194 -6.20 46.41 -43.17
N THR A 195 -6.06 45.85 -44.39
CA THR A 195 -7.04 44.94 -44.99
C THR A 195 -7.08 43.56 -44.35
N TYR A 196 -6.05 43.19 -43.59
CA TYR A 196 -5.91 41.84 -42.98
C TYR A 196 -5.83 41.88 -41.47
N LYS A 197 -5.99 43.04 -40.84
CA LYS A 197 -6.16 43.21 -39.39
C LYS A 197 -7.61 43.04 -38.96
#